data_10092c48d8e98fa200f2298d93e1e777
#
_entry.id   10092c48d8e98fa200f2298d93e1e777
#
_cell.length_a   1.000
_cell.length_b   1.000
_cell.length_c   1.000
_cell.angle_alpha   90.00
_cell.angle_beta   90.00
_cell.angle_gamma   90.00
#
_symmetry.space_group_name_H-M   'P 1'
#
loop_
_entity.id
_entity.type
_entity.pdbx_description
1 polymer ?
#
loop_
_entity_poly.entity_id
_entity_poly.type
_entity_poly.pdbx_seq_one_letter_code
_entity_poly.pdbx_strand_id
1 'polypeptide(L)'
;MTTSNQNVLERIFNLSANGTNVRTELMAGLTTFLAMCYIIIVNPLILGETGMDMGAVFVATCIASAIGCFVMGFVGNYPIALAPGMGLNAYFTFAVVKGMGVPWQVALGAVFVSGIIFILFSFFKVREMLVNALPMGLKMSIAAGIGLFLSLIALKGSGIIVASEATLVKLGDIHQPAALLVLAGFAMVVALGHFRVKGAIILTILTITAISTLLGLSEFKGVVGEIPSIAPTFMQMDFNGLFTLSMVSVIFVFFLVDLFDSTGTLVGVSHRAGLLEDGKLPRLKRALFADSTAIVAGAALGTSSTTPYVESAAGVSAGGRTGLTAVTVGVLMLACLIFSPLVQSIPGFATAPALLYVGAQMLRSAREIDWDDMTEAAPAFLTIVFMPFTYSLADGIAFGFISYAVIKLLCNRIKDVPPMVWIVAVLWALKFWYLGG
;
A
#
# COMPACT_ATOMS: atom_id res chain seq x y z
N MET A 1 -50.29 0.27 0.28
CA MET A 1 -49.18 1.27 0.22
C MET A 1 -48.69 1.50 1.62
N THR A 2 -47.75 0.69 2.07
CA THR A 2 -47.09 0.83 3.38
C THR A 2 -45.78 1.54 3.12
N THR A 3 -45.73 2.83 3.40
CA THR A 3 -44.46 3.57 3.54
C THR A 3 -43.73 2.99 4.74
N SER A 4 -43.00 1.91 4.53
CA SER A 4 -42.05 1.40 5.49
C SER A 4 -41.05 2.52 5.75
N ASN A 5 -40.81 2.81 7.02
CA ASN A 5 -39.72 3.65 7.52
C ASN A 5 -38.41 3.02 6.98
N GLN A 6 -38.02 3.35 5.75
CA GLN A 6 -36.76 2.88 5.20
C GLN A 6 -35.65 3.44 6.09
N ASN A 7 -34.94 2.55 6.73
CA ASN A 7 -33.81 2.88 7.59
C ASN A 7 -32.86 3.80 6.79
N VAL A 8 -32.40 4.90 7.37
CA VAL A 8 -31.53 5.89 6.68
C VAL A 8 -30.36 5.20 5.98
N LEU A 9 -29.80 4.14 6.58
CA LEU A 9 -28.73 3.35 5.98
C LEU A 9 -29.16 2.60 4.72
N GLU A 10 -30.42 2.11 4.65
CA GLU A 10 -30.97 1.50 3.45
C GLU A 10 -31.02 2.50 2.29
N ARG A 11 -31.46 3.73 2.59
CA ARG A 11 -31.56 4.79 1.58
C ARG A 11 -30.20 5.25 1.04
N ILE A 12 -29.15 5.28 1.91
CA ILE A 12 -27.81 5.73 1.52
C ILE A 12 -27.07 4.63 0.74
N PHE A 13 -27.10 3.39 1.21
CA PHE A 13 -26.27 2.31 0.70
C PHE A 13 -26.97 1.31 -0.21
N ASN A 14 -28.31 1.39 -0.34
CA ASN A 14 -29.13 0.45 -1.12
C ASN A 14 -28.86 -1.02 -0.75
N LEU A 15 -28.91 -1.32 0.55
CA LEU A 15 -28.50 -2.61 1.10
C LEU A 15 -29.30 -3.78 0.49
N SER A 16 -30.62 -3.68 0.47
CA SER A 16 -31.52 -4.72 -0.05
C SER A 16 -31.31 -4.98 -1.54
N ALA A 17 -31.06 -3.90 -2.33
CA ALA A 17 -30.77 -4.01 -3.75
C ALA A 17 -29.43 -4.71 -4.02
N ASN A 18 -28.48 -4.62 -3.09
CA ASN A 18 -27.20 -5.30 -3.16
C ASN A 18 -27.18 -6.67 -2.44
N GLY A 19 -28.35 -7.20 -2.05
CA GLY A 19 -28.48 -8.53 -1.42
C GLY A 19 -27.81 -8.64 -0.05
N THR A 20 -27.73 -7.54 0.71
CA THR A 20 -27.09 -7.48 2.02
C THR A 20 -27.97 -6.78 3.05
N ASN A 21 -27.51 -6.68 4.28
CA ASN A 21 -28.17 -6.00 5.38
C ASN A 21 -27.14 -5.34 6.32
N VAL A 22 -27.62 -4.46 7.22
CA VAL A 22 -26.75 -3.70 8.14
C VAL A 22 -25.82 -4.61 8.93
N ARG A 23 -26.34 -5.71 9.51
CA ARG A 23 -25.54 -6.63 10.35
C ARG A 23 -24.41 -7.26 9.54
N THR A 24 -24.70 -7.72 8.33
CA THR A 24 -23.71 -8.33 7.43
C THR A 24 -22.62 -7.32 7.07
N GLU A 25 -23.00 -6.10 6.72
CA GLU A 25 -22.05 -5.03 6.35
C GLU A 25 -21.16 -4.64 7.54
N LEU A 26 -21.71 -4.50 8.74
CA LEU A 26 -20.91 -4.19 9.95
C LEU A 26 -19.93 -5.33 10.27
N MET A 27 -20.36 -6.59 10.16
CA MET A 27 -19.48 -7.75 10.37
C MET A 27 -18.41 -7.86 9.28
N ALA A 28 -18.75 -7.53 8.05
CA ALA A 28 -17.79 -7.45 6.94
C ALA A 28 -16.76 -6.32 7.17
N GLY A 29 -17.22 -5.15 7.62
CA GLY A 29 -16.34 -4.04 7.99
C GLY A 29 -15.39 -4.40 9.13
N LEU A 30 -15.89 -5.03 10.20
CA LEU A 30 -15.03 -5.53 11.28
C LEU A 30 -14.02 -6.57 10.77
N THR A 31 -14.43 -7.45 9.85
CA THR A 31 -13.53 -8.45 9.27
C THR A 31 -12.43 -7.81 8.42
N THR A 32 -12.77 -6.81 7.60
CA THR A 32 -11.79 -6.02 6.83
C THR A 32 -10.85 -5.28 7.78
N PHE A 33 -11.40 -4.59 8.79
CA PHE A 33 -10.61 -3.85 9.77
C PHE A 33 -9.57 -4.76 10.45
N LEU A 34 -9.97 -5.92 10.96
CA LEU A 34 -9.06 -6.86 11.62
C LEU A 34 -7.97 -7.38 10.68
N ALA A 35 -8.24 -7.45 9.37
CA ALA A 35 -7.24 -7.87 8.40
C ALA A 35 -6.21 -6.78 8.08
N MET A 36 -6.59 -5.49 8.18
CA MET A 36 -5.75 -4.36 7.76
C MET A 36 -5.29 -3.43 8.89
N CYS A 37 -5.81 -3.58 10.11
CA CYS A 37 -5.50 -2.65 11.22
C CYS A 37 -4.01 -2.64 11.63
N TYR A 38 -3.22 -3.62 11.19
CA TYR A 38 -1.77 -3.63 11.40
C TYR A 38 -1.09 -2.38 10.80
N ILE A 39 -1.72 -1.71 9.82
CA ILE A 39 -1.15 -0.52 9.18
C ILE A 39 -1.04 0.67 10.13
N ILE A 40 -1.90 0.76 11.14
CA ILE A 40 -1.82 1.80 12.18
C ILE A 40 -0.54 1.71 13.02
N ILE A 41 0.13 0.56 12.97
CA ILE A 41 1.40 0.27 13.62
C ILE A 41 2.55 0.39 12.62
N VAL A 42 2.43 -0.31 11.49
CA VAL A 42 3.50 -0.42 10.49
C VAL A 42 3.80 0.92 9.85
N ASN A 43 2.79 1.73 9.52
CA ASN A 43 2.99 3.00 8.86
C ASN A 43 3.78 4.01 9.72
N PRO A 44 3.42 4.28 11.00
CA PRO A 44 4.22 5.15 11.86
C PRO A 44 5.67 4.67 12.05
N LEU A 45 5.89 3.36 12.15
CA LEU A 45 7.23 2.80 12.29
C LEU A 45 8.07 3.01 11.04
N ILE A 46 7.50 2.83 9.84
CA ILE A 46 8.22 3.04 8.59
C ILE A 46 8.50 4.53 8.37
N LEU A 47 7.50 5.39 8.52
CA LEU A 47 7.67 6.84 8.30
C LEU A 47 8.52 7.49 9.40
N GLY A 48 8.47 6.98 10.62
CA GLY A 48 9.31 7.42 11.74
C GLY A 48 10.81 7.30 11.46
N GLU A 49 11.20 6.35 10.60
CA GLU A 49 12.58 6.21 10.13
C GLU A 49 13.11 7.44 9.34
N THR A 50 12.23 8.32 8.90
CA THR A 50 12.55 9.59 8.23
C THR A 50 12.76 10.76 9.18
N GLY A 51 12.55 10.55 10.48
CA GLY A 51 12.53 11.59 11.51
C GLY A 51 11.16 12.24 11.74
N MET A 52 10.11 11.74 11.10
CA MET A 52 8.73 12.16 11.40
C MET A 52 8.32 11.69 12.81
N ASP A 53 7.53 12.52 13.51
CA ASP A 53 7.00 12.13 14.81
C ASP A 53 6.02 10.95 14.68
N MET A 54 6.35 9.84 15.32
CA MET A 54 5.59 8.58 15.22
C MET A 54 4.16 8.71 15.76
N GLY A 55 3.95 9.51 16.80
CA GLY A 55 2.63 9.76 17.37
C GLY A 55 1.76 10.55 16.40
N ALA A 56 2.30 11.60 15.79
CA ALA A 56 1.60 12.39 14.79
C ALA A 56 1.28 11.57 13.53
N VAL A 57 2.23 10.75 13.06
CA VAL A 57 2.00 9.84 11.91
C VAL A 57 0.93 8.79 12.24
N PHE A 58 0.89 8.26 13.47
CA PHE A 58 -0.18 7.35 13.90
C PHE A 58 -1.56 8.02 13.79
N VAL A 59 -1.70 9.24 14.33
CA VAL A 59 -2.94 10.01 14.22
C VAL A 59 -3.30 10.31 12.78
N ALA A 60 -2.32 10.76 11.98
CA ALA A 60 -2.49 10.99 10.54
C ALA A 60 -2.96 9.73 9.80
N THR A 61 -2.38 8.57 10.13
CA THR A 61 -2.77 7.27 9.55
C THR A 61 -4.22 6.92 9.82
N CYS A 62 -4.66 7.04 11.08
CA CYS A 62 -6.03 6.74 11.48
C CYS A 62 -7.04 7.68 10.80
N ILE A 63 -6.76 9.00 10.80
CA ILE A 63 -7.67 10.00 10.22
C ILE A 63 -7.69 9.89 8.69
N ALA A 64 -6.54 9.77 8.01
CA ALA A 64 -6.47 9.63 6.56
C ALA A 64 -7.20 8.37 6.09
N SER A 65 -7.01 7.25 6.77
CA SER A 65 -7.73 6.00 6.49
C SER A 65 -9.24 6.17 6.68
N ALA A 66 -9.66 6.84 7.74
CA ALA A 66 -11.08 7.11 7.99
C ALA A 66 -11.69 7.99 6.88
N ILE A 67 -11.02 9.09 6.50
CA ILE A 67 -11.46 9.96 5.41
C ILE A 67 -11.59 9.15 4.11
N GLY A 68 -10.57 8.39 3.73
CA GLY A 68 -10.59 7.55 2.54
C GLY A 68 -11.73 6.54 2.56
N CYS A 69 -11.93 5.84 3.68
CA CYS A 69 -13.02 4.89 3.86
C CYS A 69 -14.41 5.56 3.82
N PHE A 70 -14.56 6.75 4.39
CA PHE A 70 -15.83 7.48 4.33
C PHE A 70 -16.15 7.94 2.91
N VAL A 71 -15.18 8.51 2.20
CA VAL A 71 -15.39 8.93 0.82
C VAL A 71 -15.67 7.72 -0.08
N MET A 72 -14.95 6.61 0.09
CA MET A 72 -15.22 5.37 -0.64
C MET A 72 -16.62 4.83 -0.32
N GLY A 73 -17.01 4.87 0.95
CA GLY A 73 -18.31 4.38 1.40
C GLY A 73 -19.48 5.23 0.91
N PHE A 74 -19.42 6.55 1.11
CA PHE A 74 -20.55 7.45 0.79
C PHE A 74 -20.62 7.83 -0.70
N VAL A 75 -19.47 8.02 -1.35
CA VAL A 75 -19.41 8.48 -2.77
C VAL A 75 -19.30 7.28 -3.72
N GLY A 76 -18.39 6.34 -3.42
CA GLY A 76 -18.16 5.15 -4.23
C GLY A 76 -19.23 4.08 -4.02
N ASN A 77 -19.69 3.94 -2.81
CA ASN A 77 -20.54 2.84 -2.32
C ASN A 77 -19.93 1.46 -2.64
N TYR A 78 -18.62 1.29 -2.30
CA TYR A 78 -17.91 0.04 -2.44
C TYR A 78 -17.46 -0.50 -1.06
N PRO A 79 -17.44 -1.83 -0.87
CA PRO A 79 -16.99 -2.47 0.38
C PRO A 79 -15.45 -2.53 0.43
N ILE A 80 -14.78 -1.44 0.09
CA ILE A 80 -13.32 -1.36 -0.07
C ILE A 80 -12.79 -0.29 0.88
N ALA A 81 -11.94 -0.69 1.80
CA ALA A 81 -11.26 0.19 2.74
C ALA A 81 -9.98 0.76 2.14
N LEU A 82 -9.61 1.95 2.60
CA LEU A 82 -8.40 2.65 2.22
C LEU A 82 -7.52 2.91 3.44
N ALA A 83 -6.21 2.82 3.26
CA ALA A 83 -5.20 3.21 4.24
C ALA A 83 -3.86 3.47 3.54
N PRO A 84 -2.83 4.04 4.24
CA PRO A 84 -1.52 4.25 3.65
C PRO A 84 -0.92 2.98 3.05
N GLY A 85 -0.53 3.04 1.77
CA GLY A 85 -0.02 1.91 1.01
C GLY A 85 1.40 1.52 1.41
N MET A 86 1.64 0.28 1.84
CA MET A 86 2.94 -0.13 2.37
C MET A 86 4.09 -0.01 1.37
N GLY A 87 3.86 -0.32 0.09
CA GLY A 87 4.87 -0.17 -0.95
C GLY A 87 5.30 1.28 -1.11
N LEU A 88 4.34 2.21 -1.12
CA LEU A 88 4.58 3.64 -1.24
C LEU A 88 5.18 4.24 0.04
N ASN A 89 4.81 3.74 1.22
CA ASN A 89 5.46 4.12 2.49
C ASN A 89 6.95 3.78 2.46
N ALA A 90 7.28 2.59 1.99
CA ALA A 90 8.65 2.13 1.88
C ALA A 90 9.42 2.94 0.80
N TYR A 91 8.82 3.23 -0.33
CA TYR A 91 9.40 4.10 -1.36
C TYR A 91 9.65 5.51 -0.81
N PHE A 92 8.65 6.11 -0.15
CA PHE A 92 8.77 7.41 0.52
C PHE A 92 9.97 7.43 1.47
N THR A 93 10.04 6.46 2.38
CA THR A 93 11.03 6.43 3.46
C THR A 93 12.43 6.09 2.97
N PHE A 94 12.55 4.98 2.25
CA PHE A 94 13.86 4.39 1.99
C PHE A 94 14.47 4.87 0.68
N ALA A 95 13.66 5.04 -0.37
CA ALA A 95 14.20 5.53 -1.64
C ALA A 95 14.28 7.06 -1.66
N VAL A 96 13.19 7.76 -1.34
CA VAL A 96 13.14 9.23 -1.48
C VAL A 96 13.86 9.93 -0.33
N VAL A 97 13.42 9.71 0.91
CA VAL A 97 13.99 10.46 2.05
C VAL A 97 15.40 9.97 2.38
N LYS A 98 15.59 8.68 2.63
CA LYS A 98 16.92 8.16 3.03
C LYS A 98 17.88 7.98 1.86
N GLY A 99 17.39 7.51 0.72
CA GLY A 99 18.22 7.22 -0.45
C GLY A 99 18.67 8.46 -1.20
N MET A 100 17.73 9.38 -1.49
CA MET A 100 18.03 10.63 -2.19
C MET A 100 18.40 11.79 -1.25
N GLY A 101 18.29 11.62 0.08
CA GLY A 101 18.56 12.68 1.07
C GLY A 101 17.55 13.83 1.05
N VAL A 102 16.33 13.58 0.54
CA VAL A 102 15.27 14.59 0.42
C VAL A 102 14.59 14.76 1.79
N PRO A 103 14.35 16.00 2.28
CA PRO A 103 13.56 16.22 3.48
C PRO A 103 12.17 15.58 3.35
N TRP A 104 11.67 14.97 4.42
CA TRP A 104 10.36 14.30 4.39
C TRP A 104 9.20 15.28 4.06
N GLN A 105 9.34 16.56 4.38
CA GLN A 105 8.38 17.60 4.02
C GLN A 105 8.26 17.78 2.50
N VAL A 106 9.37 17.74 1.80
CA VAL A 106 9.39 17.79 0.32
C VAL A 106 8.84 16.51 -0.27
N ALA A 107 9.14 15.36 0.32
CA ALA A 107 8.55 14.09 -0.09
C ALA A 107 7.02 14.06 0.10
N LEU A 108 6.48 14.64 1.21
CA LEU A 108 5.04 14.84 1.39
C LEU A 108 4.45 15.77 0.32
N GLY A 109 5.15 16.84 -0.03
CA GLY A 109 4.78 17.72 -1.14
C GLY A 109 4.66 16.95 -2.46
N ALA A 110 5.58 16.03 -2.74
CA ALA A 110 5.53 15.18 -3.93
C ALA A 110 4.30 14.24 -3.93
N VAL A 111 3.98 13.62 -2.78
CA VAL A 111 2.76 12.79 -2.63
C VAL A 111 1.50 13.64 -2.84
N PHE A 112 1.46 14.83 -2.25
CA PHE A 112 0.32 15.75 -2.41
C PHE A 112 0.10 16.13 -3.88
N VAL A 113 1.16 16.54 -4.59
CA VAL A 113 1.08 16.89 -6.02
C VAL A 113 0.68 15.68 -6.85
N SER A 114 1.21 14.49 -6.57
CA SER A 114 0.77 13.24 -7.19
C SER A 114 -0.73 13.03 -7.00
N GLY A 115 -1.27 13.21 -5.79
CA GLY A 115 -2.69 13.12 -5.48
C GLY A 115 -3.55 14.13 -6.26
N ILE A 116 -3.09 15.37 -6.41
CA ILE A 116 -3.78 16.40 -7.23
C ILE A 116 -3.80 15.98 -8.69
N ILE A 117 -2.68 15.51 -9.25
CA ILE A 117 -2.62 14.97 -10.61
C ILE A 117 -3.61 13.81 -10.77
N PHE A 118 -3.72 12.95 -9.76
CA PHE A 118 -4.68 11.85 -9.73
C PHE A 118 -6.13 12.31 -9.76
N ILE A 119 -6.49 13.35 -8.98
CA ILE A 119 -7.83 13.97 -9.02
C ILE A 119 -8.11 14.48 -10.43
N LEU A 120 -7.19 15.24 -11.02
CA LEU A 120 -7.36 15.78 -12.36
C LEU A 120 -7.59 14.68 -13.40
N PHE A 121 -6.78 13.61 -13.36
CA PHE A 121 -6.93 12.50 -14.31
C PHE A 121 -8.18 11.63 -14.07
N SER A 122 -8.76 11.68 -12.86
CA SER A 122 -10.02 10.99 -12.57
C SER A 122 -11.24 11.65 -13.23
N PHE A 123 -11.16 12.96 -13.54
CA PHE A 123 -12.18 13.65 -14.32
C PHE A 123 -12.11 13.32 -15.83
N PHE A 124 -10.91 13.06 -16.34
CA PHE A 124 -10.68 12.67 -17.72
C PHE A 124 -10.57 11.13 -17.82
N LYS A 125 -11.01 10.53 -18.93
CA LYS A 125 -10.88 9.06 -19.17
C LYS A 125 -9.42 8.59 -19.33
N VAL A 126 -8.46 9.46 -19.05
CA VAL A 126 -7.02 9.21 -19.22
C VAL A 126 -6.56 8.05 -18.33
N ARG A 127 -7.08 7.96 -17.10
CA ARG A 127 -6.70 6.88 -16.17
C ARG A 127 -7.10 5.49 -16.67
N GLU A 128 -8.32 5.31 -17.17
CA GLU A 128 -8.74 4.04 -17.78
C GLU A 128 -7.87 3.69 -18.99
N MET A 129 -7.54 4.70 -19.80
CA MET A 129 -6.68 4.53 -20.95
C MET A 129 -5.24 4.12 -20.55
N LEU A 130 -4.69 4.74 -19.51
CA LEU A 130 -3.35 4.42 -18.97
C LEU A 130 -3.29 3.00 -18.41
N VAL A 131 -4.29 2.60 -17.61
CA VAL A 131 -4.35 1.26 -17.03
C VAL A 131 -4.47 0.18 -18.11
N ASN A 132 -5.30 0.42 -19.12
CA ASN A 132 -5.51 -0.53 -20.22
C ASN A 132 -4.35 -0.55 -21.22
N ALA A 133 -3.57 0.52 -21.28
CA ALA A 133 -2.44 0.65 -22.19
C ALA A 133 -1.18 -0.08 -21.73
N LEU A 134 -1.14 -0.64 -20.52
CA LEU A 134 0.07 -1.29 -20.00
C LEU A 134 -0.03 -2.80 -20.05
N PRO A 135 1.05 -3.50 -20.47
CA PRO A 135 1.11 -4.95 -20.48
C PRO A 135 0.89 -5.54 -19.09
N MET A 136 0.13 -6.65 -19.04
CA MET A 136 -0.19 -7.32 -17.76
C MET A 136 1.08 -7.79 -17.05
N GLY A 137 2.07 -8.30 -17.80
CA GLY A 137 3.36 -8.74 -17.27
C GLY A 137 4.07 -7.64 -16.46
N LEU A 138 4.11 -6.39 -16.97
CA LEU A 138 4.72 -5.27 -16.25
C LEU A 138 3.93 -4.87 -15.00
N LYS A 139 2.59 -4.89 -15.06
CA LYS A 139 1.76 -4.60 -13.86
C LYS A 139 2.00 -5.61 -12.75
N MET A 140 2.01 -6.88 -13.10
CA MET A 140 2.19 -7.99 -12.14
C MET A 140 3.61 -8.02 -11.58
N SER A 141 4.61 -7.69 -12.41
CA SER A 141 6.01 -7.61 -11.97
C SER A 141 6.26 -6.46 -10.98
N ILE A 142 5.59 -5.32 -11.16
CA ILE A 142 5.65 -4.21 -10.20
C ILE A 142 5.15 -4.66 -8.83
N ALA A 143 3.96 -5.29 -8.77
CA ALA A 143 3.42 -5.79 -7.50
C ALA A 143 4.34 -6.84 -6.84
N ALA A 144 4.86 -7.79 -7.63
CA ALA A 144 5.79 -8.80 -7.14
C ALA A 144 7.11 -8.20 -6.63
N GLY A 145 7.66 -7.21 -7.35
CA GLY A 145 8.89 -6.50 -6.98
C GLY A 145 8.72 -5.71 -5.68
N ILE A 146 7.59 -5.02 -5.49
CA ILE A 146 7.24 -4.35 -4.23
C ILE A 146 7.22 -5.37 -3.08
N GLY A 147 6.65 -6.55 -3.32
CA GLY A 147 6.61 -7.62 -2.31
C GLY A 147 8.00 -8.08 -1.87
N LEU A 148 8.93 -8.28 -2.82
CA LEU A 148 10.34 -8.60 -2.50
C LEU A 148 11.06 -7.44 -1.81
N PHE A 149 10.79 -6.21 -2.22
CA PHE A 149 11.36 -5.02 -1.61
C PHE A 149 10.94 -4.89 -0.13
N LEU A 150 9.65 -5.07 0.18
CA LEU A 150 9.16 -5.10 1.56
C LEU A 150 9.79 -6.22 2.38
N SER A 151 10.00 -7.39 1.76
CA SER A 151 10.67 -8.51 2.41
C SER A 151 12.13 -8.20 2.75
N LEU A 152 12.85 -7.52 1.86
CA LEU A 152 14.22 -7.08 2.13
C LEU A 152 14.28 -6.07 3.29
N ILE A 153 13.34 -5.11 3.34
CA ILE A 153 13.23 -4.15 4.45
C ILE A 153 13.00 -4.87 5.77
N ALA A 154 12.07 -5.83 5.80
CA ALA A 154 11.76 -6.62 6.99
C ALA A 154 12.97 -7.42 7.50
N LEU A 155 13.67 -8.09 6.60
CA LEU A 155 14.85 -8.90 6.92
C LEU A 155 16.03 -8.05 7.39
N LYS A 156 16.23 -6.87 6.78
CA LYS A 156 17.25 -5.91 7.19
C LYS A 156 16.91 -5.27 8.54
N GLY A 157 15.67 -4.80 8.72
CA GLY A 157 15.20 -4.17 9.96
C GLY A 157 15.20 -5.11 11.17
N SER A 158 15.10 -6.41 10.94
CA SER A 158 15.17 -7.44 11.99
C SER A 158 16.60 -7.97 12.25
N GLY A 159 17.60 -7.52 11.49
CA GLY A 159 18.97 -7.98 11.61
C GLY A 159 19.22 -9.40 11.07
N ILE A 160 18.23 -10.03 10.43
CA ILE A 160 18.39 -11.35 9.78
C ILE A 160 19.30 -11.24 8.57
N ILE A 161 19.23 -10.13 7.85
CA ILE A 161 20.16 -9.80 6.76
C ILE A 161 20.93 -8.54 7.16
N VAL A 162 22.25 -8.58 7.02
CA VAL A 162 23.16 -7.47 7.33
C VAL A 162 24.06 -7.16 6.13
N ALA A 163 24.61 -5.96 6.10
CA ALA A 163 25.56 -5.55 5.06
C ALA A 163 26.82 -6.42 5.09
N SER A 164 27.40 -6.65 3.92
CA SER A 164 28.65 -7.38 3.72
C SER A 164 29.45 -6.71 2.59
N GLU A 165 30.70 -6.35 2.83
CA GLU A 165 31.56 -5.77 1.82
C GLU A 165 31.83 -6.71 0.65
N ALA A 166 31.86 -8.03 0.92
CA ALA A 166 32.18 -9.04 -0.10
C ALA A 166 30.97 -9.41 -0.98
N THR A 167 29.72 -9.39 -0.41
CA THR A 167 28.53 -9.96 -1.07
C THR A 167 27.34 -9.02 -1.04
N LEU A 168 27.52 -7.75 -0.66
CA LEU A 168 26.50 -6.73 -0.39
C LEU A 168 25.65 -7.06 0.83
N VAL A 169 25.15 -8.28 0.94
CA VAL A 169 24.36 -8.77 2.07
C VAL A 169 24.82 -10.16 2.49
N LYS A 170 24.70 -10.44 3.79
CA LYS A 170 24.96 -11.78 4.39
C LYS A 170 23.93 -12.05 5.48
N LEU A 171 23.86 -13.32 5.90
CA LEU A 171 23.07 -13.70 7.07
C LEU A 171 23.68 -13.03 8.32
N GLY A 172 22.82 -12.36 9.08
CA GLY A 172 23.18 -11.79 10.39
C GLY A 172 23.22 -12.86 11.49
N ASP A 173 23.30 -12.39 12.72
CA ASP A 173 23.27 -13.30 13.88
C ASP A 173 21.82 -13.71 14.19
N ILE A 174 21.45 -14.91 13.73
CA ILE A 174 20.12 -15.47 13.95
C ILE A 174 19.85 -15.88 15.40
N HIS A 175 20.87 -15.93 16.28
CA HIS A 175 20.69 -16.20 17.70
C HIS A 175 20.20 -14.97 18.47
N GLN A 176 20.21 -13.81 17.86
CA GLN A 176 19.61 -12.60 18.45
C GLN A 176 18.13 -12.83 18.76
N PRO A 177 17.65 -12.51 19.97
CA PRO A 177 16.25 -12.72 20.35
C PRO A 177 15.25 -12.08 19.37
N ALA A 178 15.57 -10.90 18.84
CA ALA A 178 14.74 -10.22 17.85
C ALA A 178 14.60 -11.03 16.55
N ALA A 179 15.70 -11.60 16.03
CA ALA A 179 15.68 -12.41 14.82
C ALA A 179 14.86 -13.69 15.01
N LEU A 180 15.03 -14.38 16.15
CA LEU A 180 14.25 -15.58 16.51
C LEU A 180 12.76 -15.27 16.63
N LEU A 181 12.40 -14.16 17.27
CA LEU A 181 11.01 -13.73 17.40
C LEU A 181 10.40 -13.41 16.03
N VAL A 182 11.14 -12.82 15.11
CA VAL A 182 10.68 -12.55 13.74
C VAL A 182 10.43 -13.85 12.97
N LEU A 183 11.35 -14.81 13.03
CA LEU A 183 11.18 -16.10 12.37
C LEU A 183 9.99 -16.89 12.93
N ALA A 184 9.87 -16.95 14.27
CA ALA A 184 8.73 -17.56 14.94
C ALA A 184 7.41 -16.85 14.59
N GLY A 185 7.42 -15.52 14.55
CA GLY A 185 6.27 -14.71 14.16
C GLY A 185 5.86 -14.93 12.72
N PHE A 186 6.81 -15.07 11.80
CA PHE A 186 6.49 -15.41 10.42
C PHE A 186 5.82 -16.77 10.29
N ALA A 187 6.34 -17.78 10.98
CA ALA A 187 5.69 -19.10 11.05
C ALA A 187 4.28 -18.99 11.66
N MET A 188 4.13 -18.21 12.73
CA MET A 188 2.84 -17.98 13.40
C MET A 188 1.81 -17.31 12.47
N VAL A 189 2.17 -16.21 11.78
CA VAL A 189 1.21 -15.53 10.88
C VAL A 189 0.77 -16.42 9.73
N VAL A 190 1.69 -17.25 9.19
CA VAL A 190 1.36 -18.21 8.14
C VAL A 190 0.41 -19.29 8.67
N ALA A 191 0.68 -19.85 9.87
CA ALA A 191 -0.19 -20.85 10.51
C ALA A 191 -1.59 -20.28 10.80
N LEU A 192 -1.67 -19.09 11.42
CA LEU A 192 -2.95 -18.42 11.67
C LEU A 192 -3.71 -18.12 10.37
N GLY A 193 -2.99 -17.71 9.32
CA GLY A 193 -3.55 -17.50 7.99
C GLY A 193 -4.11 -18.79 7.37
N HIS A 194 -3.41 -19.92 7.53
CA HIS A 194 -3.88 -21.23 7.10
C HIS A 194 -5.19 -21.61 7.79
N PHE A 195 -5.29 -21.41 9.10
CA PHE A 195 -6.51 -21.64 9.86
C PHE A 195 -7.58 -20.56 9.67
N ARG A 196 -7.37 -19.60 8.77
CA ARG A 196 -8.30 -18.50 8.47
C ARG A 196 -8.67 -17.67 9.70
N VAL A 197 -7.74 -17.52 10.64
CA VAL A 197 -7.95 -16.68 11.82
C VAL A 197 -8.02 -15.22 11.38
N LYS A 198 -9.15 -14.56 11.70
CA LYS A 198 -9.32 -13.12 11.42
C LYS A 198 -8.33 -12.32 12.27
N GLY A 199 -7.60 -11.40 11.64
CA GLY A 199 -6.61 -10.60 12.33
C GLY A 199 -5.29 -11.35 12.62
N ALA A 200 -4.93 -12.39 11.85
CA ALA A 200 -3.69 -13.15 12.01
C ALA A 200 -2.45 -12.27 12.16
N ILE A 201 -2.36 -11.21 11.35
CA ILE A 201 -1.22 -10.27 11.34
C ILE A 201 -1.15 -9.50 12.66
N ILE A 202 -2.24 -8.88 13.08
CA ILE A 202 -2.25 -8.08 14.32
C ILE A 202 -2.04 -8.96 15.56
N LEU A 203 -2.61 -10.16 15.60
CA LEU A 203 -2.39 -11.12 16.68
C LEU A 203 -0.91 -11.50 16.77
N THR A 204 -0.25 -11.72 15.64
CA THR A 204 1.19 -12.03 15.61
C THR A 204 2.01 -10.86 16.15
N ILE A 205 1.75 -9.63 15.70
CA ILE A 205 2.46 -8.43 16.18
C ILE A 205 2.30 -8.30 17.69
N LEU A 206 1.07 -8.40 18.20
CA LEU A 206 0.80 -8.27 19.64
C LEU A 206 1.46 -9.40 20.46
N THR A 207 1.47 -10.62 19.94
CA THR A 207 2.15 -11.75 20.60
C THR A 207 3.65 -11.53 20.69
N ILE A 208 4.29 -11.10 19.60
CA ILE A 208 5.73 -10.78 19.59
C ILE A 208 6.01 -9.64 20.56
N THR A 209 5.18 -8.60 20.54
CA THR A 209 5.33 -7.47 21.46
C THR A 209 5.24 -7.91 22.92
N ALA A 210 4.27 -8.75 23.27
CA ALA A 210 4.11 -9.27 24.62
C ALA A 210 5.34 -10.09 25.05
N ILE A 211 5.81 -11.00 24.19
CA ILE A 211 7.02 -11.79 24.46
C ILE A 211 8.25 -10.87 24.58
N SER A 212 8.37 -9.89 23.70
CA SER A 212 9.46 -8.91 23.69
C SER A 212 9.51 -8.11 24.99
N THR A 213 8.35 -7.67 25.49
CA THR A 213 8.23 -6.96 26.78
C THR A 213 8.61 -7.87 27.94
N LEU A 214 8.18 -9.14 27.96
CA LEU A 214 8.55 -10.10 29.00
C LEU A 214 10.05 -10.41 29.01
N LEU A 215 10.69 -10.37 27.84
CA LEU A 215 12.15 -10.56 27.73
C LEU A 215 12.95 -9.27 28.00
N GLY A 216 12.28 -8.15 28.28
CA GLY A 216 12.94 -6.86 28.52
C GLY A 216 13.51 -6.20 27.25
N LEU A 217 13.07 -6.62 26.06
CA LEU A 217 13.51 -6.08 24.76
C LEU A 217 12.69 -4.84 24.33
N SER A 218 11.53 -4.62 24.94
CA SER A 218 10.68 -3.45 24.68
C SER A 218 9.99 -3.01 25.97
N GLU A 219 9.66 -1.72 26.03
CA GLU A 219 8.93 -1.12 27.16
C GLU A 219 7.41 -1.09 26.87
N PHE A 220 6.61 -1.51 27.84
CA PHE A 220 5.16 -1.39 27.75
C PHE A 220 4.69 -0.03 28.26
N LYS A 221 4.12 0.77 27.38
CA LYS A 221 3.66 2.14 27.67
C LYS A 221 2.18 2.24 28.06
N GLY A 222 1.47 1.13 28.10
CA GLY A 222 0.04 1.06 28.39
C GLY A 222 -0.81 0.66 27.19
N VAL A 223 -2.10 0.46 27.41
CA VAL A 223 -3.04 0.08 26.34
C VAL A 223 -3.80 1.30 25.82
N VAL A 224 -4.30 2.14 26.70
CA VAL A 224 -5.15 3.29 26.40
C VAL A 224 -4.51 4.54 27.00
N GLY A 225 -4.57 5.65 26.28
CA GLY A 225 -4.03 6.92 26.73
C GLY A 225 -4.48 8.10 25.88
N GLU A 226 -3.84 9.23 26.08
CA GLU A 226 -4.13 10.46 25.35
C GLU A 226 -3.79 10.30 23.86
N ILE A 227 -4.58 10.98 23.02
CA ILE A 227 -4.36 11.02 21.58
C ILE A 227 -3.19 11.98 21.32
N PRO A 228 -2.11 11.52 20.65
CA PRO A 228 -0.99 12.40 20.32
C PRO A 228 -1.39 13.57 19.45
N SER A 229 -0.64 14.67 19.56
CA SER A 229 -0.86 15.82 18.70
C SER A 229 -0.48 15.50 17.26
N ILE A 230 -1.32 15.86 16.30
CA ILE A 230 -1.02 15.77 14.86
C ILE A 230 -0.16 16.95 14.36
N ALA A 231 -0.03 18.02 15.15
CA ALA A 231 0.62 19.26 14.73
C ALA A 231 2.03 19.08 14.14
N PRO A 232 2.89 18.15 14.61
CA PRO A 232 4.22 17.96 14.03
C PRO A 232 4.23 17.57 12.55
N THR A 233 3.16 16.99 12.04
CA THR A 233 3.10 16.50 10.63
C THR A 233 2.00 17.18 9.82
N PHE A 234 1.03 17.82 10.48
CA PHE A 234 -0.11 18.45 9.80
C PHE A 234 0.33 19.65 8.95
N MET A 235 -0.01 19.63 7.66
CA MET A 235 0.31 20.68 6.68
C MET A 235 1.81 21.06 6.59
N GLN A 236 2.69 20.11 6.89
CA GLN A 236 4.15 20.31 6.85
C GLN A 236 4.75 20.06 5.46
N MET A 237 3.93 20.00 4.43
CA MET A 237 4.38 19.84 3.05
C MET A 237 5.24 21.04 2.61
N ASP A 238 6.42 20.76 2.05
CA ASP A 238 7.25 21.78 1.43
C ASP A 238 7.25 21.57 -0.09
N PHE A 239 6.95 22.64 -0.82
CA PHE A 239 6.90 22.64 -2.29
C PHE A 239 8.19 23.18 -2.92
N ASN A 240 9.14 23.62 -2.11
CA ASN A 240 10.43 24.09 -2.61
C ASN A 240 11.24 22.90 -3.17
N GLY A 241 11.74 23.06 -4.38
CA GLY A 241 12.54 22.02 -5.04
C GLY A 241 11.75 20.90 -5.72
N LEU A 242 10.41 20.88 -5.65
CA LEU A 242 9.58 19.85 -6.30
C LEU A 242 9.68 19.83 -7.83
N PHE A 243 10.04 20.95 -8.44
CA PHE A 243 10.13 21.07 -9.90
C PHE A 243 11.54 20.77 -10.43
N THR A 244 12.42 20.21 -9.61
CA THR A 244 13.67 19.63 -10.11
C THR A 244 13.39 18.33 -10.86
N LEU A 245 14.20 17.98 -11.85
CA LEU A 245 13.99 16.80 -12.68
C LEU A 245 13.94 15.50 -11.84
N SER A 246 14.74 15.42 -10.77
CA SER A 246 14.72 14.31 -9.81
C SER A 246 13.36 14.21 -9.09
N MET A 247 12.82 15.32 -8.57
CA MET A 247 11.55 15.31 -7.84
C MET A 247 10.36 15.12 -8.77
N VAL A 248 10.39 15.62 -10.00
CA VAL A 248 9.37 15.31 -11.02
C VAL A 248 9.34 13.80 -11.28
N SER A 249 10.50 13.13 -11.32
CA SER A 249 10.52 11.67 -11.45
C SER A 249 9.94 10.95 -10.22
N VAL A 250 10.16 11.46 -9.01
CA VAL A 250 9.55 10.95 -7.77
C VAL A 250 8.04 11.08 -7.79
N ILE A 251 7.52 12.26 -8.17
CA ILE A 251 6.06 12.49 -8.32
C ILE A 251 5.48 11.50 -9.34
N PHE A 252 6.17 11.29 -10.46
CA PHE A 252 5.74 10.36 -11.50
C PHE A 252 5.71 8.90 -11.01
N VAL A 253 6.69 8.48 -10.19
CA VAL A 253 6.70 7.14 -9.57
C VAL A 253 5.54 6.98 -8.59
N PHE A 254 5.31 7.95 -7.70
CA PHE A 254 4.14 7.92 -6.82
C PHE A 254 2.86 7.76 -7.64
N PHE A 255 2.71 8.58 -8.68
CA PHE A 255 1.57 8.50 -9.57
C PHE A 255 1.41 7.13 -10.25
N LEU A 256 2.48 6.56 -10.82
CA LEU A 256 2.39 5.26 -11.50
C LEU A 256 2.10 4.12 -10.54
N VAL A 257 2.80 4.06 -9.41
CA VAL A 257 2.61 2.98 -8.42
C VAL A 257 1.20 3.03 -7.85
N ASP A 258 0.73 4.22 -7.45
CA ASP A 258 -0.65 4.42 -7.01
C ASP A 258 -1.68 3.99 -8.07
N LEU A 259 -1.44 4.36 -9.32
CA LEU A 259 -2.33 4.01 -10.43
C LEU A 259 -2.53 2.50 -10.55
N PHE A 260 -1.44 1.72 -10.43
CA PHE A 260 -1.50 0.27 -10.60
C PHE A 260 -2.02 -0.43 -9.36
N ASP A 261 -1.54 -0.04 -8.19
CA ASP A 261 -1.94 -0.63 -6.91
C ASP A 261 -3.44 -0.40 -6.67
N SER A 262 -3.90 0.85 -6.79
CA SER A 262 -5.30 1.22 -6.61
C SER A 262 -6.21 0.55 -7.62
N THR A 263 -5.85 0.56 -8.91
CA THR A 263 -6.72 -0.03 -9.94
C THR A 263 -6.75 -1.55 -9.85
N GLY A 264 -5.59 -2.18 -9.62
CA GLY A 264 -5.51 -3.63 -9.43
C GLY A 264 -6.34 -4.10 -8.25
N THR A 265 -6.22 -3.42 -7.12
CA THR A 265 -6.98 -3.72 -5.90
C THR A 265 -8.48 -3.48 -6.08
N LEU A 266 -8.88 -2.32 -6.66
CA LEU A 266 -10.28 -2.01 -6.91
C LEU A 266 -10.93 -3.07 -7.80
N VAL A 267 -10.30 -3.45 -8.92
CA VAL A 267 -10.82 -4.46 -9.84
C VAL A 267 -10.83 -5.84 -9.18
N GLY A 268 -9.73 -6.26 -8.56
CA GLY A 268 -9.58 -7.58 -7.95
C GLY A 268 -10.56 -7.83 -6.81
N VAL A 269 -10.75 -6.85 -5.91
CA VAL A 269 -11.70 -6.95 -4.79
C VAL A 269 -13.14 -6.91 -5.30
N SER A 270 -13.45 -6.01 -6.26
CA SER A 270 -14.79 -5.90 -6.83
C SER A 270 -15.19 -7.13 -7.64
N HIS A 271 -14.24 -7.77 -8.34
CA HIS A 271 -14.48 -9.04 -9.00
C HIS A 271 -14.90 -10.13 -8.00
N ARG A 272 -14.17 -10.25 -6.89
CA ARG A 272 -14.52 -11.20 -5.81
C ARG A 272 -15.86 -10.87 -5.15
N ALA A 273 -16.22 -9.60 -5.12
CA ALA A 273 -17.51 -9.12 -4.59
C ALA A 273 -18.69 -9.37 -5.54
N GLY A 274 -18.45 -9.78 -6.79
CA GLY A 274 -19.47 -9.90 -7.81
C GLY A 274 -20.07 -8.53 -8.22
N LEU A 275 -19.28 -7.47 -8.11
CA LEU A 275 -19.70 -6.09 -8.39
C LEU A 275 -19.29 -5.62 -9.81
N LEU A 276 -18.73 -6.49 -10.64
CA LEU A 276 -18.44 -6.18 -12.03
C LEU A 276 -19.67 -6.39 -12.90
N GLU A 277 -19.98 -5.39 -13.74
CA GLU A 277 -21.00 -5.45 -14.78
C GLU A 277 -20.27 -5.51 -16.15
N ASP A 278 -20.51 -6.53 -16.95
CA ASP A 278 -19.82 -6.77 -18.23
C ASP A 278 -18.28 -6.66 -18.12
N GLY A 279 -17.71 -7.17 -17.02
CA GLY A 279 -16.28 -7.12 -16.74
C GLY A 279 -15.75 -5.73 -16.35
N LYS A 280 -16.60 -4.72 -16.16
CA LYS A 280 -16.23 -3.36 -15.79
C LYS A 280 -16.77 -2.98 -14.41
N LEU A 281 -16.07 -2.08 -13.74
CA LEU A 281 -16.54 -1.45 -12.51
C LEU A 281 -17.55 -0.34 -12.81
N PRO A 282 -18.83 -0.48 -12.42
CA PRO A 282 -19.89 0.47 -12.85
C PRO A 282 -19.68 1.90 -12.33
N ARG A 283 -19.05 2.07 -11.17
CA ARG A 283 -18.82 3.37 -10.51
C ARG A 283 -17.32 3.69 -10.35
N LEU A 284 -16.47 3.20 -11.27
CA LEU A 284 -15.02 3.32 -11.20
C LEU A 284 -14.58 4.78 -10.95
N LYS A 285 -15.14 5.77 -11.65
CA LYS A 285 -14.80 7.18 -11.44
C LYS A 285 -14.97 7.65 -9.99
N ARG A 286 -16.03 7.20 -9.30
CA ARG A 286 -16.31 7.57 -7.91
C ARG A 286 -15.32 6.90 -6.96
N ALA A 287 -14.97 5.64 -7.21
CA ALA A 287 -13.95 4.92 -6.44
C ALA A 287 -12.57 5.57 -6.61
N LEU A 288 -12.23 5.96 -7.85
CA LEU A 288 -10.96 6.65 -8.14
C LEU A 288 -10.90 8.06 -7.53
N PHE A 289 -12.02 8.75 -7.46
CA PHE A 289 -12.11 10.04 -6.76
C PHE A 289 -11.92 9.87 -5.25
N ALA A 290 -12.49 8.83 -4.65
CA ALA A 290 -12.29 8.51 -3.24
C ALA A 290 -10.82 8.21 -2.94
N ASP A 291 -10.17 7.42 -3.76
CA ASP A 291 -8.76 7.10 -3.72
C ASP A 291 -7.89 8.37 -3.79
N SER A 292 -8.07 9.17 -4.81
CA SER A 292 -7.32 10.43 -5.00
C SER A 292 -7.51 11.42 -3.84
N THR A 293 -8.74 11.52 -3.31
CA THR A 293 -9.04 12.38 -2.15
C THR A 293 -8.30 11.88 -0.90
N ALA A 294 -8.22 10.55 -0.72
CA ALA A 294 -7.50 9.95 0.39
C ALA A 294 -5.99 10.22 0.32
N ILE A 295 -5.39 10.20 -0.88
CA ILE A 295 -3.98 10.56 -1.10
C ILE A 295 -3.71 12.00 -0.67
N VAL A 296 -4.51 12.94 -1.17
CA VAL A 296 -4.35 14.38 -0.87
C VAL A 296 -4.54 14.64 0.63
N ALA A 297 -5.60 14.06 1.22
CA ALA A 297 -5.86 14.19 2.65
C ALA A 297 -4.75 13.56 3.49
N GLY A 298 -4.25 12.38 3.09
CA GLY A 298 -3.14 11.70 3.76
C GLY A 298 -1.87 12.56 3.80
N ALA A 299 -1.46 13.10 2.65
CA ALA A 299 -0.30 13.98 2.57
C ALA A 299 -0.48 15.26 3.41
N ALA A 300 -1.66 15.88 3.40
CA ALA A 300 -1.96 17.05 4.21
C ALA A 300 -1.93 16.77 5.72
N LEU A 301 -2.35 15.58 6.14
CA LEU A 301 -2.30 15.15 7.53
C LEU A 301 -0.89 14.71 7.98
N GLY A 302 0.01 14.40 7.04
CA GLY A 302 1.37 13.98 7.33
C GLY A 302 1.56 12.46 7.29
N THR A 303 0.88 11.78 6.38
CA THR A 303 1.17 10.39 6.02
C THR A 303 1.43 10.25 4.53
N SER A 304 1.98 9.12 4.09
CA SER A 304 2.23 8.87 2.68
C SER A 304 0.93 8.54 1.92
N SER A 305 1.05 8.14 0.65
CA SER A 305 -0.08 7.86 -0.22
C SER A 305 -1.03 6.82 0.37
N THR A 306 -2.33 7.14 0.38
CA THR A 306 -3.40 6.29 0.91
C THR A 306 -4.11 5.59 -0.26
N THR A 307 -4.15 4.25 -0.26
CA THR A 307 -4.61 3.41 -1.37
C THR A 307 -5.70 2.41 -0.93
N PRO A 308 -6.49 1.85 -1.86
CA PRO A 308 -7.40 0.74 -1.57
C PRO A 308 -6.65 -0.50 -1.11
N TYR A 309 -7.19 -1.20 -0.11
CA TYR A 309 -6.56 -2.36 0.51
C TYR A 309 -7.12 -3.68 -0.01
N VAL A 310 -6.22 -4.58 -0.44
CA VAL A 310 -6.57 -5.93 -0.90
C VAL A 310 -7.21 -6.78 0.21
N GLU A 311 -6.92 -6.50 1.46
CA GLU A 311 -7.52 -7.10 2.65
C GLU A 311 -9.03 -6.89 2.73
N SER A 312 -9.57 -5.91 2.01
CA SER A 312 -11.02 -5.72 1.83
C SER A 312 -11.71 -6.97 1.27
N ALA A 313 -10.97 -7.83 0.57
CA ALA A 313 -11.45 -9.12 0.11
C ALA A 313 -11.91 -10.03 1.27
N ALA A 314 -11.38 -9.86 2.48
CA ALA A 314 -11.83 -10.61 3.65
C ALA A 314 -13.25 -10.21 4.08
N GLY A 315 -13.55 -8.91 4.09
CA GLY A 315 -14.89 -8.41 4.36
C GLY A 315 -15.90 -8.76 3.26
N VAL A 316 -15.46 -8.67 2.00
CA VAL A 316 -16.26 -9.13 0.85
C VAL A 316 -16.61 -10.61 0.98
N SER A 317 -15.64 -11.44 1.38
CA SER A 317 -15.88 -12.88 1.65
C SER A 317 -16.80 -13.11 2.85
N ALA A 318 -16.89 -12.16 3.77
CA ALA A 318 -17.82 -12.17 4.90
C ALA A 318 -19.22 -11.62 4.54
N GLY A 319 -19.46 -11.24 3.30
CA GLY A 319 -20.74 -10.78 2.78
C GLY A 319 -20.86 -9.26 2.53
N GLY A 320 -19.80 -8.49 2.69
CA GLY A 320 -19.78 -7.05 2.38
C GLY A 320 -20.02 -6.78 0.89
N ARG A 321 -20.92 -5.87 0.57
CA ARG A 321 -21.32 -5.54 -0.81
C ARG A 321 -21.46 -4.05 -1.05
N THR A 322 -21.51 -3.25 0.01
CA THR A 322 -21.80 -1.81 -0.07
C THR A 322 -20.76 -0.97 0.67
N GLY A 323 -20.88 0.34 0.50
CA GLY A 323 -20.03 1.31 1.19
C GLY A 323 -20.15 1.31 2.72
N LEU A 324 -21.20 0.71 3.28
CA LEU A 324 -21.34 0.63 4.73
C LEU A 324 -20.21 -0.21 5.36
N THR A 325 -19.71 -1.22 4.66
CA THR A 325 -18.50 -1.96 5.05
C THR A 325 -17.28 -1.02 5.19
N ALA A 326 -17.04 -0.15 4.20
CA ALA A 326 -15.93 0.81 4.25
C ALA A 326 -16.12 1.85 5.36
N VAL A 327 -17.34 2.40 5.51
CA VAL A 327 -17.66 3.34 6.60
C VAL A 327 -17.40 2.72 7.97
N THR A 328 -17.74 1.45 8.15
CA THR A 328 -17.47 0.72 9.40
C THR A 328 -15.96 0.65 9.69
N VAL A 329 -15.14 0.38 8.67
CA VAL A 329 -13.68 0.41 8.83
C VAL A 329 -13.21 1.81 9.23
N GLY A 330 -13.70 2.86 8.58
CA GLY A 330 -13.34 4.24 8.91
C GLY A 330 -13.64 4.61 10.37
N VAL A 331 -14.81 4.22 10.89
CA VAL A 331 -15.18 4.42 12.30
C VAL A 331 -14.23 3.65 13.23
N LEU A 332 -13.90 2.40 12.91
CA LEU A 332 -12.97 1.59 13.71
C LEU A 332 -11.54 2.15 13.68
N MET A 333 -11.09 2.73 12.55
CA MET A 333 -9.80 3.43 12.47
C MET A 333 -9.75 4.64 13.41
N LEU A 334 -10.82 5.44 13.47
CA LEU A 334 -10.90 6.54 14.44
C LEU A 334 -10.94 6.04 15.88
N ALA A 335 -11.64 4.94 16.15
CA ALA A 335 -11.66 4.34 17.50
C ALA A 335 -10.28 3.86 17.95
N CYS A 336 -9.36 3.56 17.02
CA CYS A 336 -7.99 3.18 17.37
C CYS A 336 -7.14 4.31 17.94
N LEU A 337 -7.53 5.57 17.78
CA LEU A 337 -6.76 6.73 18.29
C LEU A 337 -6.45 6.63 19.78
N ILE A 338 -7.34 6.03 20.57
CA ILE A 338 -7.14 5.84 22.02
C ILE A 338 -6.06 4.80 22.36
N PHE A 339 -5.66 3.94 21.41
CA PHE A 339 -4.66 2.88 21.59
C PHE A 339 -3.23 3.35 21.27
N SER A 340 -2.97 4.66 21.25
CA SER A 340 -1.66 5.24 20.98
C SER A 340 -0.53 4.65 21.86
N PRO A 341 -0.68 4.48 23.20
CA PRO A 341 0.39 3.91 24.01
C PRO A 341 0.72 2.46 23.65
N LEU A 342 -0.31 1.67 23.27
CA LEU A 342 -0.10 0.30 22.83
C LEU A 342 0.72 0.26 21.54
N VAL A 343 0.39 1.12 20.56
CA VAL A 343 1.14 1.21 19.30
C VAL A 343 2.59 1.62 19.54
N GLN A 344 2.83 2.57 20.44
CA GLN A 344 4.18 2.99 20.81
C GLN A 344 4.97 1.95 21.63
N SER A 345 4.31 0.92 22.16
CA SER A 345 4.96 -0.20 22.87
C SER A 345 5.51 -1.26 21.92
N ILE A 346 5.12 -1.21 20.62
CA ILE A 346 5.47 -2.23 19.64
C ILE A 346 6.88 -1.96 19.10
N PRO A 347 7.84 -2.86 19.32
CA PRO A 347 9.18 -2.69 18.78
C PRO A 347 9.19 -2.87 17.25
N GLY A 348 10.07 -2.16 16.54
CA GLY A 348 10.11 -2.15 15.07
C GLY A 348 10.21 -3.55 14.46
N PHE A 349 11.02 -4.44 15.04
CA PHE A 349 11.17 -5.81 14.53
C PHE A 349 9.88 -6.65 14.65
N ALA A 350 8.94 -6.31 15.54
CA ALA A 350 7.68 -7.05 15.68
C ALA A 350 6.77 -6.92 14.46
N THR A 351 7.00 -5.94 13.61
CA THR A 351 6.26 -5.76 12.35
C THR A 351 6.86 -6.53 11.16
N ALA A 352 8.11 -7.00 11.28
CA ALA A 352 8.79 -7.70 10.20
C ALA A 352 8.04 -8.95 9.69
N PRO A 353 7.45 -9.82 10.55
CA PRO A 353 6.61 -10.93 10.08
C PRO A 353 5.42 -10.50 9.23
N ALA A 354 4.80 -9.36 9.55
CA ALA A 354 3.70 -8.80 8.76
C ALA A 354 4.18 -8.39 7.36
N LEU A 355 5.30 -7.66 7.27
CA LEU A 355 5.88 -7.25 6.00
C LEU A 355 6.30 -8.44 5.13
N LEU A 356 6.90 -9.47 5.73
CA LEU A 356 7.26 -10.72 5.05
C LEU A 356 6.00 -11.44 4.52
N TYR A 357 4.95 -11.52 5.33
CA TYR A 357 3.71 -12.18 4.95
C TYR A 357 3.00 -11.44 3.80
N VAL A 358 2.93 -10.12 3.86
CA VAL A 358 2.37 -9.29 2.79
C VAL A 358 3.25 -9.36 1.55
N GLY A 359 4.57 -9.31 1.70
CA GLY A 359 5.51 -9.51 0.60
C GLY A 359 5.29 -10.83 -0.13
N ALA A 360 5.10 -11.92 0.62
CA ALA A 360 4.78 -13.23 0.06
C ALA A 360 3.41 -13.25 -0.68
N GLN A 361 2.41 -12.51 -0.18
CA GLN A 361 1.12 -12.38 -0.87
C GLN A 361 1.24 -11.59 -2.17
N MET A 362 2.01 -10.49 -2.17
CA MET A 362 2.23 -9.67 -3.36
C MET A 362 3.02 -10.42 -4.43
N LEU A 363 3.99 -11.25 -4.04
CA LEU A 363 4.76 -12.10 -4.95
C LEU A 363 3.88 -13.09 -5.73
N ARG A 364 2.69 -13.43 -5.24
CA ARG A 364 1.73 -14.28 -5.96
C ARG A 364 1.32 -13.72 -7.32
N SER A 365 1.37 -12.40 -7.51
CA SER A 365 1.08 -11.76 -8.80
C SER A 365 2.04 -12.21 -9.92
N ALA A 366 3.25 -12.65 -9.57
CA ALA A 366 4.20 -13.21 -10.53
C ALA A 366 3.67 -14.44 -11.28
N ARG A 367 2.63 -15.12 -10.78
CA ARG A 367 1.99 -16.26 -11.44
C ARG A 367 1.19 -15.87 -12.68
N GLU A 368 0.82 -14.61 -12.82
CA GLU A 368 0.07 -14.07 -13.96
C GLU A 368 1.00 -13.56 -15.08
N ILE A 369 2.31 -13.63 -14.87
CA ILE A 369 3.33 -13.31 -15.87
C ILE A 369 3.49 -14.52 -16.81
N ASP A 370 3.53 -14.26 -18.09
CA ASP A 370 3.86 -15.28 -19.09
C ASP A 370 5.38 -15.55 -19.07
N TRP A 371 5.78 -16.59 -18.35
CA TRP A 371 7.18 -17.00 -18.20
C TRP A 371 7.70 -17.81 -19.40
N ASP A 372 6.80 -18.30 -20.28
CA ASP A 372 7.17 -19.06 -21.46
C ASP A 372 7.59 -18.12 -22.62
N ASP A 373 7.05 -16.90 -22.68
CA ASP A 373 7.51 -15.85 -23.60
C ASP A 373 8.61 -15.00 -22.95
N MET A 374 9.86 -15.24 -23.32
CA MET A 374 11.01 -14.49 -22.81
C MET A 374 10.94 -12.98 -23.11
N THR A 375 10.15 -12.55 -24.08
CA THR A 375 9.94 -11.11 -24.34
C THR A 375 9.02 -10.44 -23.32
N GLU A 376 8.24 -11.21 -22.57
CA GLU A 376 7.45 -10.79 -21.41
C GLU A 376 8.20 -11.10 -20.10
N ALA A 377 8.77 -12.30 -19.98
CA ALA A 377 9.42 -12.80 -18.78
C ALA A 377 10.69 -12.00 -18.40
N ALA A 378 11.55 -11.67 -19.35
CA ALA A 378 12.80 -10.97 -19.03
C ALA A 378 12.60 -9.55 -18.50
N PRO A 379 11.73 -8.68 -19.08
CA PRO A 379 11.42 -7.38 -18.48
C PRO A 379 10.76 -7.49 -17.10
N ALA A 380 9.86 -8.46 -16.94
CA ALA A 380 9.20 -8.72 -15.66
C ALA A 380 10.22 -9.15 -14.60
N PHE A 381 11.14 -10.05 -14.94
CA PHE A 381 12.23 -10.47 -14.06
C PHE A 381 13.11 -9.28 -13.64
N LEU A 382 13.53 -8.43 -14.58
CA LEU A 382 14.32 -7.25 -14.27
C LEU A 382 13.56 -6.31 -13.32
N THR A 383 12.27 -6.05 -13.55
CA THR A 383 11.44 -5.26 -12.64
C THR A 383 11.47 -5.81 -11.22
N ILE A 384 11.22 -7.11 -11.07
CA ILE A 384 11.13 -7.79 -9.77
C ILE A 384 12.45 -7.75 -9.03
N VAL A 385 13.57 -8.00 -9.74
CA VAL A 385 14.90 -8.12 -9.14
C VAL A 385 15.51 -6.76 -8.83
N PHE A 386 15.40 -5.79 -9.72
CA PHE A 386 16.03 -4.48 -9.51
C PHE A 386 15.45 -3.74 -8.29
N MET A 387 14.16 -3.83 -8.01
CA MET A 387 13.54 -3.14 -6.85
C MET A 387 14.27 -3.41 -5.53
N PRO A 388 14.44 -4.66 -5.08
CA PRO A 388 15.18 -4.92 -3.85
C PRO A 388 16.69 -4.69 -3.97
N PHE A 389 17.32 -5.00 -5.13
CA PHE A 389 18.78 -4.91 -5.25
C PHE A 389 19.30 -3.48 -5.41
N THR A 390 18.52 -2.58 -6.01
CA THR A 390 18.86 -1.13 -6.06
C THR A 390 18.30 -0.37 -4.87
N TYR A 391 17.51 -1.02 -4.02
CA TYR A 391 16.76 -0.38 -2.93
C TYR A 391 15.81 0.73 -3.43
N SER A 392 15.31 0.61 -4.66
CA SER A 392 14.50 1.61 -5.35
C SER A 392 13.40 0.99 -6.20
N LEU A 393 12.15 1.30 -5.88
CA LEU A 393 11.00 0.92 -6.73
C LEU A 393 11.08 1.60 -8.10
N ALA A 394 11.55 2.84 -8.12
CA ALA A 394 11.68 3.65 -9.31
C ALA A 394 12.59 2.99 -10.36
N ASP A 395 13.76 2.51 -9.91
CA ASP A 395 14.73 1.88 -10.81
C ASP A 395 14.22 0.55 -11.33
N GLY A 396 13.58 -0.26 -10.49
CA GLY A 396 12.93 -1.50 -10.93
C GLY A 396 11.87 -1.27 -12.00
N ILE A 397 11.01 -0.27 -11.82
CA ILE A 397 10.02 0.14 -12.82
C ILE A 397 10.72 0.60 -14.10
N ALA A 398 11.72 1.46 -13.98
CA ALA A 398 12.45 2.01 -15.11
C ALA A 398 13.10 0.91 -15.96
N PHE A 399 13.85 0.00 -15.34
CA PHE A 399 14.48 -1.12 -16.02
C PHE A 399 13.45 -2.06 -16.67
N GLY A 400 12.30 -2.28 -16.03
CA GLY A 400 11.20 -3.03 -16.58
C GLY A 400 10.66 -2.45 -17.90
N PHE A 401 10.33 -1.15 -17.88
CA PHE A 401 9.79 -0.47 -19.06
C PHE A 401 10.82 -0.34 -20.18
N ILE A 402 12.06 0.05 -19.86
CA ILE A 402 13.12 0.18 -20.86
C ILE A 402 13.42 -1.18 -21.52
N SER A 403 13.61 -2.22 -20.71
CA SER A 403 13.91 -3.57 -21.23
C SER A 403 12.74 -4.14 -22.04
N TYR A 404 11.50 -3.91 -21.63
CA TYR A 404 10.33 -4.32 -22.39
C TYR A 404 10.33 -3.70 -23.79
N ALA A 405 10.48 -2.37 -23.85
CA ALA A 405 10.50 -1.66 -25.14
C ALA A 405 11.66 -2.12 -26.03
N VAL A 406 12.88 -2.22 -25.47
CA VAL A 406 14.08 -2.62 -26.21
C VAL A 406 13.99 -4.09 -26.69
N ILE A 407 13.60 -5.03 -25.84
CA ILE A 407 13.49 -6.44 -26.20
C ILE A 407 12.43 -6.65 -27.29
N LYS A 408 11.26 -6.04 -27.16
CA LYS A 408 10.20 -6.12 -28.19
C LYS A 408 10.66 -5.51 -29.52
N LEU A 409 11.42 -4.40 -29.48
CA LEU A 409 12.02 -3.80 -30.67
C LEU A 409 13.00 -4.77 -31.37
N LEU A 410 13.93 -5.34 -30.61
CA LEU A 410 14.93 -6.27 -31.14
C LEU A 410 14.32 -7.58 -31.65
N CYS A 411 13.23 -8.04 -31.07
CA CYS A 411 12.48 -9.20 -31.50
C CYS A 411 11.48 -8.93 -32.63
N ASN A 412 11.49 -7.74 -33.25
CA ASN A 412 10.58 -7.33 -34.32
C ASN A 412 9.07 -7.35 -33.89
N ARG A 413 8.80 -7.15 -32.61
CA ARG A 413 7.46 -7.15 -32.00
C ARG A 413 7.02 -5.74 -31.58
N ILE A 414 7.40 -4.70 -32.32
CA ILE A 414 7.13 -3.28 -32.01
C ILE A 414 5.62 -3.02 -31.86
N LYS A 415 4.79 -3.72 -32.64
CA LYS A 415 3.33 -3.57 -32.64
C LYS A 415 2.70 -4.03 -31.31
N ASP A 416 3.38 -4.88 -30.55
CA ASP A 416 2.91 -5.37 -29.25
C ASP A 416 3.18 -4.38 -28.13
N VAL A 417 4.00 -3.34 -28.39
CA VAL A 417 4.34 -2.32 -27.40
C VAL A 417 3.37 -1.15 -27.48
N PRO A 418 2.55 -0.93 -26.44
CA PRO A 418 1.66 0.22 -26.40
C PRO A 418 2.43 1.53 -26.44
N PRO A 419 1.89 2.60 -27.10
CA PRO A 419 2.57 3.90 -27.18
C PRO A 419 2.99 4.47 -25.81
N MET A 420 2.19 4.21 -24.79
CA MET A 420 2.48 4.67 -23.42
C MET A 420 3.75 4.04 -22.85
N VAL A 421 4.00 2.77 -23.14
CA VAL A 421 5.24 2.09 -22.70
C VAL A 421 6.46 2.76 -23.32
N TRP A 422 6.39 3.14 -24.61
CA TRP A 422 7.45 3.89 -25.27
C TRP A 422 7.72 5.24 -24.62
N ILE A 423 6.66 6.01 -24.32
CA ILE A 423 6.78 7.31 -23.65
C ILE A 423 7.49 7.14 -22.30
N VAL A 424 7.02 6.19 -21.49
CA VAL A 424 7.58 5.93 -20.16
C VAL A 424 9.04 5.43 -20.26
N ALA A 425 9.33 4.52 -21.17
CA ALA A 425 10.69 3.99 -21.38
C ALA A 425 11.67 5.09 -21.80
N VAL A 426 11.25 5.99 -22.71
CA VAL A 426 12.09 7.12 -23.16
C VAL A 426 12.30 8.13 -22.02
N LEU A 427 11.27 8.45 -21.25
CA LEU A 427 11.41 9.35 -20.09
C LEU A 427 12.41 8.80 -19.06
N TRP A 428 12.36 7.50 -18.76
CA TRP A 428 13.30 6.85 -17.85
C TRP A 428 14.73 6.78 -18.44
N ALA A 429 14.86 6.47 -19.72
CA ALA A 429 16.16 6.47 -20.38
C ALA A 429 16.81 7.86 -20.36
N LEU A 430 16.04 8.92 -20.61
CA LEU A 430 16.50 10.29 -20.48
C LEU A 430 16.89 10.65 -19.04
N LYS A 431 16.07 10.21 -18.04
CA LYS A 431 16.44 10.41 -16.62
C LYS A 431 17.81 9.81 -16.32
N PHE A 432 18.06 8.56 -16.68
CA PHE A 432 19.33 7.89 -16.42
C PHE A 432 20.49 8.56 -17.19
N TRP A 433 20.24 9.07 -18.39
CA TRP A 433 21.25 9.76 -19.18
C TRP A 433 21.67 11.11 -18.56
N TYR A 434 20.72 11.90 -18.05
CA TYR A 434 20.98 13.24 -17.55
C TYR A 434 21.29 13.32 -16.06
N LEU A 435 20.73 12.43 -15.23
CA LEU A 435 20.85 12.48 -13.77
C LEU A 435 21.78 11.40 -13.21
N GLY A 436 22.16 10.41 -14.02
CA GLY A 436 22.74 9.18 -13.49
C GLY A 436 21.70 8.29 -12.80
N GLY A 437 22.12 7.17 -12.27
CA GLY A 437 21.24 6.27 -11.51
C GLY A 437 20.90 6.77 -10.12
#